data_e33f56f79f520461e8519197fabb50cd
#
_entry.id   e33f56f79f520461e8519197fabb50cd
#
_cell.length_a   1.000
_cell.length_b   1.000
_cell.length_c   1.000
_cell.angle_alpha   90.00
_cell.angle_beta   90.00
_cell.angle_gamma   90.00
#
_symmetry.space_group_name_H-M   'P 1'
#
loop_
_entity.id
_entity.type
_entity.pdbx_description
1 polymer ?
#
loop_
_entity_poly.entity_id
_entity_poly.type
_entity_poly.pdbx_seq_one_letter_code
_entity_poly.pdbx_strand_id
1 'polypeptide(L)'
;MNPILPLERRAAIAQRLADGQTVSAALLAAEFAVSEDAVRRDLRALAAEGLCQRIYGGAIPTSAAAQPIAVRKQTAQRQKAALARAAAATIEPGQLIFLDCGSTNLLIVEFLKEGLDLTVATNSIDIAAAVLKRTDLRLILVGGVVAPALGGSVDAGAIATVSGMNIDRLFLGACAVAAATGVSAFDPADAQFKRALLAASAKVTVLATNEKLGASAPFRVAHINGISGFILEHDVTDAALQPLLEADAVVSKAAPWEAA
;
A
#
# COMPACT_ATOMS: atom_id res chain seq x y z
N MET A 1 26.96 -32.12 8.19
CA MET A 1 25.80 -31.32 7.76
C MET A 1 26.06 -30.85 6.34
N ASN A 2 25.15 -31.16 5.39
CA ASN A 2 25.26 -30.58 4.05
C ASN A 2 25.04 -29.06 4.15
N PRO A 3 25.87 -28.23 3.49
CA PRO A 3 25.65 -26.81 3.47
C PRO A 3 24.31 -26.50 2.79
N ILE A 4 23.50 -25.66 3.43
CA ILE A 4 22.22 -25.21 2.86
C ILE A 4 22.47 -24.47 1.53
N LEU A 5 21.68 -24.79 0.52
CA LEU A 5 21.80 -24.15 -0.78
C LEU A 5 21.50 -22.64 -0.69
N PRO A 6 22.17 -21.77 -1.47
CA PRO A 6 21.98 -20.32 -1.41
C PRO A 6 20.52 -19.88 -1.57
N LEU A 7 19.76 -20.57 -2.43
CA LEU A 7 18.34 -20.28 -2.67
C LEU A 7 17.48 -20.60 -1.44
N GLU A 8 17.70 -21.79 -0.83
CA GLU A 8 16.98 -22.23 0.36
C GLU A 8 17.29 -21.34 1.56
N ARG A 9 18.57 -20.95 1.74
CA ARG A 9 19.02 -20.04 2.78
C ARG A 9 18.34 -18.68 2.63
N ARG A 10 18.30 -18.14 1.41
CA ARG A 10 17.66 -16.86 1.13
C ARG A 10 16.15 -16.92 1.42
N ALA A 11 15.48 -18.00 1.05
CA ALA A 11 14.08 -18.23 1.36
C ALA A 11 13.81 -18.29 2.87
N ALA A 12 14.67 -18.99 3.64
CA ALA A 12 14.55 -19.06 5.10
C ALA A 12 14.78 -17.70 5.78
N ILE A 13 15.72 -16.88 5.28
CA ILE A 13 15.93 -15.51 5.77
C ILE A 13 14.72 -14.63 5.44
N ALA A 14 14.21 -14.71 4.21
CA ALA A 14 13.03 -13.96 3.77
C ALA A 14 11.80 -14.28 4.62
N GLN A 15 11.59 -15.56 4.96
CA GLN A 15 10.48 -15.96 5.82
C GLN A 15 10.57 -15.36 7.22
N ARG A 16 11.74 -15.36 7.86
CA ARG A 16 11.94 -14.72 9.18
C ARG A 16 11.65 -13.22 9.16
N LEU A 17 12.11 -12.54 8.10
CA LEU A 17 11.83 -11.12 7.90
C LEU A 17 10.33 -10.89 7.67
N ALA A 18 9.65 -11.76 6.92
CA ALA A 18 8.20 -11.70 6.71
C ALA A 18 7.42 -11.92 8.02
N ASP A 19 7.95 -12.76 8.92
CA ASP A 19 7.41 -13.03 10.26
C ASP A 19 7.72 -11.88 11.27
N GLY A 20 8.29 -10.76 10.80
CA GLY A 20 8.58 -9.60 11.63
C GLY A 20 9.89 -9.67 12.42
N GLN A 21 10.74 -10.67 12.17
CA GLN A 21 11.97 -10.88 12.94
C GLN A 21 13.13 -10.04 12.38
N THR A 22 13.81 -9.30 13.25
CA THR A 22 15.11 -8.69 12.92
C THR A 22 16.17 -9.80 12.83
N VAL A 23 17.02 -9.76 11.81
CA VAL A 23 18.04 -10.77 11.58
C VAL A 23 19.44 -10.17 11.67
N SER A 24 20.35 -10.91 12.31
CA SER A 24 21.78 -10.58 12.40
C SER A 24 22.58 -11.41 11.39
N ALA A 25 23.45 -10.76 10.61
CA ALA A 25 24.32 -11.43 9.66
C ALA A 25 25.26 -12.44 10.33
N ALA A 26 25.79 -12.09 11.50
CA ALA A 26 26.69 -12.97 12.26
C ALA A 26 25.96 -14.22 12.79
N LEU A 27 24.74 -14.05 13.35
CA LEU A 27 23.96 -15.19 13.87
C LEU A 27 23.50 -16.12 12.73
N LEU A 28 23.04 -15.55 11.62
CA LEU A 28 22.67 -16.34 10.44
C LEU A 28 23.87 -17.08 9.82
N ALA A 29 25.05 -16.44 9.79
CA ALA A 29 26.27 -17.07 9.30
C ALA A 29 26.67 -18.29 10.15
N ALA A 30 26.59 -18.17 11.47
CA ALA A 30 26.84 -19.27 12.41
C ALA A 30 25.79 -20.40 12.23
N GLU A 31 24.51 -20.05 12.15
CA GLU A 31 23.41 -21.03 12.03
C GLU A 31 23.48 -21.82 10.72
N PHE A 32 23.70 -21.13 9.61
CA PHE A 32 23.74 -21.78 8.28
C PHE A 32 25.14 -22.33 7.92
N ALA A 33 26.12 -22.21 8.81
CA ALA A 33 27.52 -22.64 8.61
C ALA A 33 28.14 -22.06 7.32
N VAL A 34 27.92 -20.75 7.08
CA VAL A 34 28.46 -20.00 5.94
C VAL A 34 29.21 -18.74 6.40
N SER A 35 29.93 -18.07 5.50
CA SER A 35 30.57 -16.80 5.83
C SER A 35 29.52 -15.67 5.99
N GLU A 36 29.84 -14.67 6.85
CA GLU A 36 29.00 -13.46 6.93
C GLU A 36 28.84 -12.74 5.59
N ASP A 37 29.86 -12.79 4.73
CA ASP A 37 29.77 -12.18 3.40
C ASP A 37 28.76 -12.88 2.48
N ALA A 38 28.54 -14.18 2.66
CA ALA A 38 27.49 -14.90 1.97
C ALA A 38 26.11 -14.40 2.43
N VAL A 39 25.91 -14.28 3.75
CA VAL A 39 24.67 -13.74 4.33
C VAL A 39 24.46 -12.27 3.92
N ARG A 40 25.50 -11.44 3.94
CA ARG A 40 25.42 -10.04 3.51
C ARG A 40 25.05 -9.90 2.03
N ARG A 41 25.45 -10.86 1.16
CA ARG A 41 25.01 -10.91 -0.23
C ARG A 41 23.53 -11.28 -0.34
N ASP A 42 23.08 -12.24 0.45
CA ASP A 42 21.67 -12.60 0.50
C ASP A 42 20.80 -11.45 1.00
N LEU A 43 21.20 -10.78 2.08
CA LEU A 43 20.50 -9.58 2.58
C LEU A 43 20.49 -8.42 1.58
N ARG A 44 21.56 -8.26 0.77
CA ARG A 44 21.57 -7.27 -0.31
C ARG A 44 20.56 -7.61 -1.41
N ALA A 45 20.47 -8.89 -1.78
CA ALA A 45 19.50 -9.33 -2.77
C ALA A 45 18.07 -9.15 -2.25
N LEU A 46 17.76 -9.57 -1.02
CA LEU A 46 16.46 -9.38 -0.39
C LEU A 46 16.08 -7.89 -0.25
N ALA A 47 17.05 -7.03 0.07
CA ALA A 47 16.81 -5.60 0.13
C ALA A 47 16.54 -4.99 -1.26
N ALA A 48 17.23 -5.46 -2.31
CA ALA A 48 16.97 -5.05 -3.69
C ALA A 48 15.58 -5.52 -4.18
N GLU A 49 15.09 -6.64 -3.66
CA GLU A 49 13.74 -7.16 -3.88
C GLU A 49 12.69 -6.46 -2.98
N GLY A 50 13.10 -5.53 -2.09
CA GLY A 50 12.21 -4.79 -1.19
C GLY A 50 11.69 -5.63 0.01
N LEU A 51 12.29 -6.79 0.27
CA LEU A 51 11.84 -7.73 1.32
C LEU A 51 12.43 -7.42 2.70
N CYS A 52 13.45 -6.56 2.79
CA CYS A 52 14.02 -6.11 4.06
C CYS A 52 14.69 -4.74 3.92
N GLN A 53 14.87 -4.07 5.05
CA GLN A 53 15.73 -2.88 5.18
C GLN A 53 17.04 -3.29 5.84
N ARG A 54 18.17 -3.01 5.17
CA ARG A 54 19.48 -3.29 5.72
C ARG A 54 19.85 -2.30 6.83
N ILE A 55 20.38 -2.83 7.91
CA ILE A 55 20.99 -2.07 9.00
C ILE A 55 22.46 -2.52 9.20
N TYR A 56 23.20 -1.82 10.05
CA TYR A 56 24.54 -2.27 10.42
C TYR A 56 24.47 -3.63 11.12
N GLY A 57 25.16 -4.63 10.57
CA GLY A 57 25.20 -5.98 11.11
C GLY A 57 24.04 -6.91 10.77
N GLY A 58 23.05 -6.46 9.97
CA GLY A 58 21.89 -7.32 9.65
C GLY A 58 20.83 -6.66 8.77
N ALA A 59 19.59 -7.10 8.99
CA ALA A 59 18.41 -6.51 8.37
C ALA A 59 17.22 -6.55 9.32
N ILE A 60 16.33 -5.57 9.15
CA ILE A 60 15.02 -5.51 9.79
C ILE A 60 13.93 -5.81 8.76
N PRO A 61 12.78 -6.31 9.20
CA PRO A 61 11.60 -6.44 8.34
C PRO A 61 11.30 -5.13 7.62
N THR A 62 10.98 -5.22 6.36
CA THR A 62 10.34 -4.11 5.68
C THR A 62 8.88 -4.11 6.12
N SER A 63 8.31 -2.95 6.44
CA SER A 63 6.87 -2.83 6.61
C SER A 63 6.17 -3.54 5.44
N ALA A 64 5.13 -4.33 5.71
CA ALA A 64 4.37 -5.01 4.66
C ALA A 64 3.92 -4.04 3.55
N ALA A 65 3.72 -2.77 3.91
CA ALA A 65 3.37 -1.70 2.98
C ALA A 65 4.55 -1.25 2.08
N ALA A 66 5.80 -1.50 2.47
CA ALA A 66 6.98 -1.19 1.66
C ALA A 66 7.36 -2.33 0.69
N GLN A 67 6.72 -3.49 0.80
CA GLN A 67 6.92 -4.60 -0.13
C GLN A 67 6.42 -4.26 -1.54
N PRO A 68 7.01 -4.87 -2.59
CA PRO A 68 6.52 -4.71 -3.96
C PRO A 68 5.03 -5.07 -4.08
N ILE A 69 4.33 -4.40 -4.99
CA ILE A 69 2.89 -4.60 -5.22
C ILE A 69 2.53 -6.09 -5.48
N ALA A 70 3.41 -6.81 -6.17
CA ALA A 70 3.22 -8.24 -6.45
C ALA A 70 3.07 -9.07 -5.17
N VAL A 71 3.85 -8.78 -4.13
CA VAL A 71 3.78 -9.42 -2.81
C VAL A 71 2.56 -8.93 -2.05
N ARG A 72 2.35 -7.61 -2.03
CA ARG A 72 1.20 -7.00 -1.33
C ARG A 72 -0.16 -7.50 -1.84
N LYS A 73 -0.28 -7.87 -3.10
CA LYS A 73 -1.52 -8.46 -3.65
C LYS A 73 -1.87 -9.81 -3.05
N GLN A 74 -0.90 -10.55 -2.52
CA GLN A 74 -1.09 -11.90 -1.97
C GLN A 74 -1.32 -11.90 -0.45
N THR A 75 -1.08 -10.78 0.24
CA THR A 75 -1.17 -10.67 1.70
C THR A 75 -2.47 -10.02 2.15
N ALA A 76 -3.00 -10.43 3.32
CA ALA A 76 -4.17 -9.84 3.99
C ALA A 76 -5.38 -9.66 3.05
N GLN A 77 -5.65 -10.64 2.18
CA GLN A 77 -6.68 -10.51 1.12
C GLN A 77 -8.08 -10.29 1.69
N ARG A 78 -8.45 -11.02 2.77
CA ARG A 78 -9.78 -10.90 3.41
C ARG A 78 -9.98 -9.51 4.02
N GLN A 79 -8.98 -9.00 4.72
CA GLN A 79 -8.99 -7.67 5.33
C GLN A 79 -9.14 -6.59 4.25
N LYS A 80 -8.33 -6.67 3.21
CA LYS A 80 -8.38 -5.73 2.08
C LYS A 80 -9.70 -5.79 1.32
N ALA A 81 -10.28 -6.98 1.14
CA ALA A 81 -11.60 -7.14 0.52
C ALA A 81 -12.71 -6.51 1.36
N ALA A 82 -12.66 -6.66 2.70
CA ALA A 82 -13.61 -5.99 3.60
C ALA A 82 -13.50 -4.45 3.49
N LEU A 83 -12.28 -3.90 3.51
CA LEU A 83 -12.03 -2.48 3.33
C LEU A 83 -12.51 -1.98 1.96
N ALA A 84 -12.21 -2.71 0.89
CA ALA A 84 -12.60 -2.36 -0.47
C ALA A 84 -14.12 -2.37 -0.66
N ARG A 85 -14.84 -3.36 -0.08
CA ARG A 85 -16.30 -3.44 -0.08
C ARG A 85 -16.92 -2.23 0.65
N ALA A 86 -16.37 -1.87 1.81
CA ALA A 86 -16.82 -0.69 2.55
C ALA A 86 -16.58 0.61 1.76
N ALA A 87 -15.43 0.72 1.07
CA ALA A 87 -15.11 1.86 0.22
C ALA A 87 -16.07 1.98 -0.97
N ALA A 88 -16.31 0.88 -1.69
CA ALA A 88 -17.22 0.85 -2.83
C ALA A 88 -18.65 1.27 -2.46
N ALA A 89 -19.10 0.95 -1.25
CA ALA A 89 -20.43 1.34 -0.76
C ALA A 89 -20.58 2.87 -0.56
N THR A 90 -19.48 3.64 -0.54
CA THR A 90 -19.52 5.11 -0.39
C THR A 90 -19.52 5.85 -1.72
N ILE A 91 -19.43 5.14 -2.85
CA ILE A 91 -19.36 5.72 -4.20
C ILE A 91 -20.76 6.05 -4.69
N GLU A 92 -20.93 7.25 -5.25
CA GLU A 92 -22.18 7.77 -5.75
C GLU A 92 -22.22 7.74 -7.28
N PRO A 93 -23.41 7.69 -7.91
CA PRO A 93 -23.54 7.70 -9.36
C PRO A 93 -22.92 8.95 -10.01
N GLY A 94 -22.36 8.78 -11.21
CA GLY A 94 -21.82 9.85 -12.04
C GLY A 94 -20.44 10.38 -11.60
N GLN A 95 -19.85 9.86 -10.50
CA GLN A 95 -18.59 10.36 -10.00
C GLN A 95 -17.40 10.01 -10.89
N LEU A 96 -16.44 10.95 -10.96
CA LEU A 96 -15.06 10.67 -11.30
C LEU A 96 -14.31 10.21 -10.03
N ILE A 97 -14.05 8.92 -9.94
CA ILE A 97 -13.26 8.37 -8.83
C ILE A 97 -11.81 8.14 -9.26
N PHE A 98 -10.87 8.40 -8.36
CA PHE A 98 -9.46 8.03 -8.57
C PHE A 98 -9.07 6.89 -7.63
N LEU A 99 -8.63 5.78 -8.20
CA LEU A 99 -8.06 4.66 -7.48
C LEU A 99 -6.54 4.72 -7.60
N ASP A 100 -5.88 5.23 -6.57
CA ASP A 100 -4.42 5.28 -6.50
C ASP A 100 -3.81 3.87 -6.42
N CYS A 101 -2.59 3.70 -6.94
CA CYS A 101 -1.93 2.40 -6.98
C CYS A 101 -1.82 1.76 -5.58
N GLY A 102 -2.36 0.55 -5.46
CA GLY A 102 -2.39 -0.16 -4.18
C GLY A 102 -3.19 -1.45 -4.23
N SER A 103 -2.73 -2.45 -3.48
CA SER A 103 -3.38 -3.78 -3.46
C SER A 103 -4.78 -3.76 -2.83
N THR A 104 -5.09 -2.83 -1.95
CA THR A 104 -6.43 -2.65 -1.38
C THR A 104 -7.35 -1.94 -2.38
N ASN A 105 -6.86 -0.88 -3.03
CA ASN A 105 -7.63 -0.11 -4.01
C ASN A 105 -7.96 -0.94 -5.26
N LEU A 106 -7.09 -1.89 -5.64
CA LEU A 106 -7.36 -2.83 -6.72
C LEU A 106 -8.66 -3.62 -6.48
N LEU A 107 -8.89 -4.06 -5.24
CA LEU A 107 -10.09 -4.83 -4.90
C LEU A 107 -11.37 -4.00 -4.92
N ILE A 108 -11.31 -2.66 -4.87
CA ILE A 108 -12.50 -1.81 -4.97
C ILE A 108 -13.27 -2.10 -6.28
N VAL A 109 -12.53 -2.35 -7.38
CA VAL A 109 -13.13 -2.59 -8.70
C VAL A 109 -14.10 -3.78 -8.69
N GLU A 110 -13.83 -4.81 -7.88
CA GLU A 110 -14.67 -6.01 -7.75
C GLU A 110 -16.02 -5.72 -7.07
N PHE A 111 -16.07 -4.67 -6.21
CA PHE A 111 -17.27 -4.30 -5.45
C PHE A 111 -18.01 -3.10 -5.99
N LEU A 112 -17.56 -2.50 -7.13
CA LEU A 112 -18.29 -1.43 -7.78
C LEU A 112 -19.64 -1.94 -8.31
N LYS A 113 -20.72 -1.30 -7.89
CA LYS A 113 -22.06 -1.62 -8.39
C LYS A 113 -22.16 -1.27 -9.88
N GLU A 114 -22.92 -2.05 -10.61
CA GLU A 114 -23.24 -1.75 -12.01
C GLU A 114 -24.23 -0.58 -12.13
N GLY A 115 -24.20 0.09 -13.27
CA GLY A 115 -25.15 1.15 -13.59
C GLY A 115 -24.94 2.47 -12.87
N LEU A 116 -23.79 2.70 -12.26
CA LEU A 116 -23.48 3.96 -11.58
C LEU A 116 -22.91 5.04 -12.52
N ASP A 117 -22.73 4.78 -13.81
CA ASP A 117 -22.14 5.72 -14.79
C ASP A 117 -20.81 6.35 -14.29
N LEU A 118 -19.92 5.51 -13.77
CA LEU A 118 -18.67 5.95 -13.16
C LEU A 118 -17.57 6.17 -14.20
N THR A 119 -16.75 7.19 -13.95
CA THR A 119 -15.44 7.31 -14.57
C THR A 119 -14.37 6.95 -13.52
N VAL A 120 -13.59 5.91 -13.81
CA VAL A 120 -12.49 5.46 -12.95
C VAL A 120 -11.18 5.95 -13.53
N ALA A 121 -10.48 6.82 -12.80
CA ALA A 121 -9.12 7.23 -13.11
C ALA A 121 -8.13 6.44 -12.23
N THR A 122 -6.99 6.06 -12.77
CA THR A 122 -5.94 5.38 -12.03
C THR A 122 -4.58 5.55 -12.68
N ASN A 123 -3.53 5.53 -11.86
CA ASN A 123 -2.13 5.42 -12.33
C ASN A 123 -1.61 3.96 -12.29
N SER A 124 -2.44 3.01 -11.85
CA SER A 124 -2.07 1.60 -11.68
C SER A 124 -2.40 0.75 -12.90
N ILE A 125 -1.43 -0.03 -13.37
CA ILE A 125 -1.63 -0.99 -14.47
C ILE A 125 -2.63 -2.08 -14.08
N ASP A 126 -2.51 -2.63 -12.85
CA ASP A 126 -3.40 -3.70 -12.38
C ASP A 126 -4.86 -3.22 -12.25
N ILE A 127 -5.06 -2.01 -11.72
CA ILE A 127 -6.40 -1.41 -11.60
C ILE A 127 -6.98 -1.13 -13.00
N ALA A 128 -6.20 -0.56 -13.90
CA ALA A 128 -6.63 -0.32 -15.27
C ALA A 128 -7.04 -1.62 -15.97
N ALA A 129 -6.25 -2.68 -15.82
CA ALA A 129 -6.58 -3.99 -16.38
C ALA A 129 -7.86 -4.60 -15.77
N ALA A 130 -8.13 -4.34 -14.48
CA ALA A 130 -9.37 -4.78 -13.83
C ALA A 130 -10.58 -4.00 -14.34
N VAL A 131 -10.47 -2.67 -14.47
CA VAL A 131 -11.54 -1.80 -14.99
C VAL A 131 -11.87 -2.12 -16.43
N LEU A 132 -10.89 -2.43 -17.29
CA LEU A 132 -11.12 -2.79 -18.69
C LEU A 132 -11.96 -4.08 -18.90
N LYS A 133 -12.10 -4.91 -17.87
CA LYS A 133 -13.00 -6.08 -17.90
C LYS A 133 -14.47 -5.70 -17.70
N ARG A 134 -14.74 -4.48 -17.27
CA ARG A 134 -16.05 -3.92 -16.98
C ARG A 134 -16.49 -3.01 -18.14
N THR A 135 -17.60 -3.33 -18.77
CA THR A 135 -18.13 -2.56 -19.92
C THR A 135 -18.96 -1.35 -19.52
N ASP A 136 -19.34 -1.27 -18.25
CA ASP A 136 -20.15 -0.22 -17.65
C ASP A 136 -19.33 0.93 -17.04
N LEU A 137 -17.99 0.82 -17.06
CA LEU A 137 -17.08 1.81 -16.50
C LEU A 137 -16.29 2.52 -17.60
N ARG A 138 -16.10 3.82 -17.45
CA ARG A 138 -15.12 4.57 -18.24
C ARG A 138 -13.78 4.56 -17.53
N LEU A 139 -12.70 4.34 -18.28
CA LEU A 139 -11.33 4.33 -17.75
C LEU A 139 -10.54 5.55 -18.22
N ILE A 140 -9.90 6.23 -17.28
CA ILE A 140 -8.79 7.17 -17.51
C ILE A 140 -7.52 6.58 -16.92
N LEU A 141 -6.59 6.14 -17.78
CA LEU A 141 -5.29 5.69 -17.33
C LEU A 141 -4.30 6.86 -17.33
N VAL A 142 -3.82 7.22 -16.14
CA VAL A 142 -2.74 8.19 -15.96
C VAL A 142 -1.42 7.45 -16.21
N GLY A 143 -0.90 7.58 -17.40
CA GLY A 143 0.32 6.92 -17.87
C GLY A 143 1.59 7.65 -17.49
N GLY A 144 2.71 7.10 -17.94
CA GLY A 144 4.07 7.57 -17.70
C GLY A 144 5.01 6.39 -17.52
N VAL A 145 6.18 6.62 -16.90
CA VAL A 145 7.12 5.56 -16.54
C VAL A 145 6.57 4.78 -15.36
N VAL A 146 6.35 3.49 -15.53
CA VAL A 146 5.83 2.61 -14.47
C VAL A 146 6.94 2.23 -13.49
N ALA A 147 6.76 2.53 -12.21
CA ALA A 147 7.63 2.06 -11.13
C ALA A 147 7.24 0.61 -10.76
N PRO A 148 8.10 -0.40 -10.99
CA PRO A 148 7.72 -1.82 -10.79
C PRO A 148 7.30 -2.15 -9.37
N ALA A 149 7.93 -1.53 -8.36
CA ALA A 149 7.59 -1.74 -6.95
C ALA A 149 6.17 -1.24 -6.60
N LEU A 150 5.71 -0.18 -7.25
CA LEU A 150 4.39 0.42 -7.06
C LEU A 150 3.33 -0.21 -7.98
N GLY A 151 3.72 -0.64 -9.17
CA GLY A 151 2.81 -1.08 -10.24
C GLY A 151 2.02 0.06 -10.88
N GLY A 152 2.58 1.28 -10.82
CA GLY A 152 1.94 2.49 -11.32
C GLY A 152 2.92 3.59 -11.71
N SER A 153 2.42 4.62 -12.39
CA SER A 153 3.17 5.79 -12.84
C SER A 153 3.05 6.94 -11.85
N VAL A 154 4.19 7.51 -11.44
CA VAL A 154 4.27 8.60 -10.44
C VAL A 154 5.23 9.70 -10.86
N ASP A 155 5.62 9.74 -12.13
CA ASP A 155 6.55 10.71 -12.69
C ASP A 155 5.92 12.10 -12.91
N ALA A 156 6.73 13.05 -13.40
CA ALA A 156 6.28 14.42 -13.65
C ALA A 156 5.12 14.48 -14.66
N GLY A 157 5.08 13.58 -15.65
CA GLY A 157 3.99 13.50 -16.62
C GLY A 157 2.68 13.07 -15.97
N ALA A 158 2.73 12.07 -15.10
CA ALA A 158 1.59 11.63 -14.30
C ALA A 158 1.09 12.75 -13.36
N ILE A 159 2.00 13.48 -12.70
CA ILE A 159 1.68 14.63 -11.86
C ILE A 159 0.98 15.73 -12.67
N ALA A 160 1.52 16.10 -13.83
CA ALA A 160 0.92 17.11 -14.70
C ALA A 160 -0.49 16.72 -15.14
N THR A 161 -0.71 15.44 -15.46
CA THR A 161 -2.03 14.93 -15.84
C THR A 161 -3.05 15.07 -14.72
N VAL A 162 -2.74 14.61 -13.51
CA VAL A 162 -3.70 14.67 -12.38
C VAL A 162 -3.93 16.09 -11.89
N SER A 163 -2.96 17.00 -12.03
CA SER A 163 -3.09 18.40 -11.64
C SER A 163 -4.13 19.17 -12.47
N GLY A 164 -4.49 18.66 -13.65
CA GLY A 164 -5.56 19.19 -14.51
C GLY A 164 -6.93 18.55 -14.30
N MET A 165 -7.08 17.65 -13.32
CA MET A 165 -8.33 16.91 -13.08
C MET A 165 -9.14 17.55 -11.94
N ASN A 166 -10.45 17.32 -11.98
CA ASN A 166 -11.36 17.58 -10.84
C ASN A 166 -11.93 16.23 -10.41
N ILE A 167 -11.31 15.64 -9.38
CA ILE A 167 -11.63 14.30 -8.87
C ILE A 167 -12.67 14.43 -7.76
N ASP A 168 -13.85 13.80 -7.95
CA ASP A 168 -14.91 13.83 -6.93
C ASP A 168 -14.49 13.05 -5.68
N ARG A 169 -13.84 11.88 -5.88
CA ARG A 169 -13.41 11.02 -4.79
C ARG A 169 -12.11 10.31 -5.10
N LEU A 170 -11.13 10.49 -4.23
CA LEU A 170 -9.85 9.80 -4.25
C LEU A 170 -9.83 8.70 -3.19
N PHE A 171 -9.49 7.48 -3.61
CA PHE A 171 -9.06 6.42 -2.71
C PHE A 171 -7.54 6.40 -2.70
N LEU A 172 -6.97 7.02 -1.69
CA LEU A 172 -5.52 7.23 -1.58
C LEU A 172 -4.83 5.97 -1.03
N GLY A 173 -3.81 5.50 -1.71
CA GLY A 173 -2.95 4.44 -1.21
C GLY A 173 -2.04 4.95 -0.08
N ALA A 174 -2.08 4.33 1.09
CA ALA A 174 -1.21 4.65 2.21
C ALA A 174 -0.22 3.53 2.48
N CYS A 175 1.05 3.91 2.75
CA CYS A 175 2.05 2.98 3.24
C CYS A 175 2.06 2.92 4.77
N ALA A 176 1.85 4.06 5.42
CA ALA A 176 1.82 4.20 6.87
C ALA A 176 0.86 5.34 7.26
N VAL A 177 0.21 5.19 8.42
CA VAL A 177 -0.76 6.13 8.99
C VAL A 177 -0.51 6.25 10.48
N ALA A 178 -0.11 7.43 10.94
CA ALA A 178 0.07 7.71 12.37
C ALA A 178 -0.43 9.12 12.71
N ALA A 179 -0.99 9.30 13.89
CA ALA A 179 -1.50 10.60 14.35
C ALA A 179 -0.44 11.70 14.27
N ALA A 180 0.77 11.42 14.74
CA ALA A 180 1.87 12.39 14.79
C ALA A 180 2.45 12.73 13.40
N THR A 181 2.52 11.77 12.47
CA THR A 181 3.20 11.94 11.18
C THR A 181 2.25 12.02 9.99
N GLY A 182 0.97 11.73 10.20
CA GLY A 182 -0.04 11.71 9.15
C GLY A 182 0.05 10.47 8.26
N VAL A 183 -0.41 10.62 7.02
CA VAL A 183 -0.27 9.62 5.95
C VAL A 183 1.08 9.82 5.28
N SER A 184 1.83 8.73 5.09
CA SER A 184 3.19 8.79 4.55
C SER A 184 3.51 7.64 3.59
N ALA A 185 4.55 7.83 2.78
CA ALA A 185 5.02 6.91 1.75
C ALA A 185 6.53 6.69 1.84
N PHE A 186 7.02 5.55 1.30
CA PHE A 186 8.45 5.21 1.32
C PHE A 186 9.22 5.82 0.13
N ASP A 187 8.55 6.11 -0.97
CA ASP A 187 9.15 6.67 -2.18
C ASP A 187 8.81 8.16 -2.31
N PRO A 188 9.79 9.03 -2.59
CA PRO A 188 9.58 10.47 -2.70
C PRO A 188 8.71 10.87 -3.91
N ALA A 189 8.84 10.16 -5.05
CA ALA A 189 8.04 10.44 -6.24
C ALA A 189 6.58 10.03 -6.02
N ASP A 190 6.34 8.86 -5.37
CA ASP A 190 5.02 8.43 -4.94
C ASP A 190 4.37 9.45 -3.99
N ALA A 191 5.12 9.94 -2.99
CA ALA A 191 4.62 10.97 -2.08
C ALA A 191 4.28 12.28 -2.81
N GLN A 192 5.07 12.68 -3.80
CA GLN A 192 4.82 13.88 -4.59
C GLN A 192 3.56 13.73 -5.46
N PHE A 193 3.41 12.59 -6.14
CA PHE A 193 2.23 12.27 -6.93
C PHE A 193 0.96 12.26 -6.08
N LYS A 194 1.00 11.63 -4.89
CA LYS A 194 -0.12 11.61 -3.94
C LYS A 194 -0.51 13.00 -3.46
N ARG A 195 0.44 13.91 -3.25
CA ARG A 195 0.12 15.32 -2.92
C ARG A 195 -0.59 16.03 -4.06
N ALA A 196 -0.22 15.75 -5.32
CA ALA A 196 -0.94 16.29 -6.47
C ALA A 196 -2.36 15.72 -6.57
N LEU A 197 -2.55 14.42 -6.31
CA LEU A 197 -3.88 13.82 -6.22
C LEU A 197 -4.75 14.46 -5.14
N LEU A 198 -4.19 14.69 -3.95
CA LEU A 198 -4.90 15.38 -2.85
C LEU A 198 -5.39 16.76 -3.28
N ALA A 199 -4.53 17.54 -3.92
CA ALA A 199 -4.87 18.89 -4.37
C ALA A 199 -5.96 18.90 -5.45
N ALA A 200 -6.07 17.84 -6.26
CA ALA A 200 -7.04 17.69 -7.34
C ALA A 200 -8.36 17.02 -6.91
N SER A 201 -8.53 16.67 -5.63
CA SER A 201 -9.65 15.84 -5.17
C SER A 201 -10.55 16.55 -4.17
N ALA A 202 -11.88 16.44 -4.37
CA ALA A 202 -12.87 17.01 -3.47
C ALA A 202 -13.01 16.21 -2.16
N LYS A 203 -12.97 14.87 -2.24
CA LYS A 203 -13.01 13.96 -1.08
C LYS A 203 -11.88 12.96 -1.16
N VAL A 204 -11.20 12.74 -0.04
CA VAL A 204 -10.07 11.80 0.05
C VAL A 204 -10.36 10.76 1.12
N THR A 205 -10.32 9.49 0.73
CA THR A 205 -10.51 8.35 1.63
C THR A 205 -9.26 7.48 1.63
N VAL A 206 -8.79 7.11 2.82
CA VAL A 206 -7.66 6.19 3.02
C VAL A 206 -8.19 4.86 3.56
N LEU A 207 -7.82 3.77 2.91
CA LEU A 207 -8.08 2.41 3.38
C LEU A 207 -6.81 1.88 4.05
N ALA A 208 -6.88 1.57 5.33
CA ALA A 208 -5.71 1.10 6.07
C ALA A 208 -5.98 -0.23 6.78
N THR A 209 -5.12 -1.22 6.51
CA THR A 209 -5.01 -2.43 7.33
C THR A 209 -4.33 -2.10 8.66
N ASN A 210 -4.59 -2.89 9.71
CA ASN A 210 -4.06 -2.66 11.06
C ASN A 210 -2.54 -2.52 11.10
N GLU A 211 -1.83 -3.26 10.24
CA GLU A 211 -0.36 -3.20 10.12
C GLU A 211 0.20 -1.82 9.70
N LYS A 212 -0.63 -0.95 9.12
CA LYS A 212 -0.23 0.40 8.69
C LYS A 212 -0.43 1.44 9.76
N LEU A 213 -1.19 1.14 10.80
CA LEU A 213 -1.54 2.07 11.86
C LEU A 213 -0.39 2.18 12.87
N GLY A 214 -0.12 3.40 13.34
CA GLY A 214 1.01 3.70 14.21
C GLY A 214 2.38 3.69 13.53
N ALA A 215 2.45 3.28 12.25
CA ALA A 215 3.68 3.26 11.46
C ALA A 215 3.93 4.62 10.78
N SER A 216 5.20 4.91 10.49
CA SER A 216 5.63 6.11 9.76
C SER A 216 6.56 5.72 8.61
N ALA A 217 6.49 6.48 7.53
CA ALA A 217 7.41 6.40 6.40
C ALA A 217 8.10 7.76 6.18
N PRO A 218 9.26 7.80 5.46
CA PRO A 218 10.09 9.00 5.38
C PRO A 218 9.41 10.21 4.74
N PHE A 219 8.45 10.00 3.83
CA PHE A 219 7.88 11.10 3.05
C PHE A 219 6.41 11.31 3.40
N ARG A 220 6.11 12.43 4.09
CA ARG A 220 4.73 12.81 4.41
C ARG A 220 3.95 13.14 3.15
N VAL A 221 2.75 12.59 3.08
CA VAL A 221 1.76 12.87 2.03
C VAL A 221 0.76 13.90 2.51
N ALA A 222 0.14 13.66 3.68
CA ALA A 222 -0.84 14.55 4.28
C ALA A 222 -0.83 14.46 5.81
N HIS A 223 -1.30 15.50 6.50
CA HIS A 223 -1.73 15.41 7.90
C HIS A 223 -3.06 14.67 8.00
N ILE A 224 -3.38 14.16 9.20
CA ILE A 224 -4.63 13.40 9.43
C ILE A 224 -5.86 14.21 9.06
N ASN A 225 -5.92 15.46 9.48
CA ASN A 225 -7.04 16.39 9.20
C ASN A 225 -7.15 16.83 7.72
N GLY A 226 -6.16 16.52 6.89
CA GLY A 226 -6.22 16.71 5.43
C GLY A 226 -6.89 15.54 4.69
N ILE A 227 -7.34 14.50 5.41
CA ILE A 227 -8.01 13.31 4.86
C ILE A 227 -9.48 13.37 5.24
N SER A 228 -10.37 13.25 4.27
CA SER A 228 -11.83 13.34 4.50
C SER A 228 -12.39 12.14 5.26
N GLY A 229 -11.72 10.98 5.20
CA GLY A 229 -12.15 9.78 5.93
C GLY A 229 -11.14 8.65 5.87
N PHE A 230 -11.15 7.84 6.91
CA PHE A 230 -10.39 6.59 7.01
C PHE A 230 -11.37 5.42 7.10
N ILE A 231 -11.11 4.36 6.34
CA ILE A 231 -11.80 3.07 6.48
C ILE A 231 -10.78 2.09 7.04
N LEU A 232 -11.04 1.62 8.27
CA LEU A 232 -10.17 0.72 9.02
C LEU A 232 -10.78 -0.67 9.14
N GLU A 233 -10.00 -1.67 9.51
CA GLU A 233 -10.50 -3.01 9.81
C GLU A 233 -11.45 -3.00 11.00
N HIS A 234 -12.38 -3.95 11.04
CA HIS A 234 -13.39 -4.05 12.09
C HIS A 234 -12.79 -4.25 13.50
N ASP A 235 -11.65 -4.93 13.57
CA ASP A 235 -10.95 -5.34 14.78
C ASP A 235 -9.77 -4.41 15.14
N VAL A 236 -9.74 -3.20 14.56
CA VAL A 236 -8.76 -2.19 14.96
C VAL A 236 -8.79 -1.98 16.46
N THR A 237 -7.62 -2.07 17.12
CA THR A 237 -7.49 -1.91 18.56
C THR A 237 -7.69 -0.46 18.99
N ASP A 238 -8.18 -0.24 20.22
CA ASP A 238 -8.34 1.11 20.76
C ASP A 238 -6.99 1.85 20.84
N ALA A 239 -5.91 1.15 21.14
CA ALA A 239 -4.57 1.72 21.16
C ALA A 239 -4.12 2.31 19.81
N ALA A 240 -4.56 1.72 18.69
CA ALA A 240 -4.28 2.23 17.35
C ALA A 240 -5.31 3.30 16.90
N LEU A 241 -6.54 3.19 17.37
CA LEU A 241 -7.64 4.05 16.97
C LEU A 241 -7.64 5.40 17.70
N GLN A 242 -7.46 5.41 19.02
CA GLN A 242 -7.58 6.60 19.87
C GLN A 242 -6.67 7.76 19.41
N PRO A 243 -5.37 7.55 19.10
CA PRO A 243 -4.54 8.65 18.62
C PRO A 243 -5.03 9.29 17.31
N LEU A 244 -5.69 8.51 16.45
CA LEU A 244 -6.26 9.06 15.21
C LEU A 244 -7.50 9.90 15.49
N LEU A 245 -8.37 9.47 16.41
CA LEU A 245 -9.56 10.22 16.82
C LEU A 245 -9.16 11.52 17.53
N GLU A 246 -8.15 11.50 18.38
CA GLU A 246 -7.58 12.70 19.02
C GLU A 246 -6.95 13.68 18.02
N ALA A 247 -6.56 13.20 16.83
CA ALA A 247 -6.08 14.01 15.71
C ALA A 247 -7.21 14.41 14.73
N ASP A 248 -8.48 14.37 15.17
CA ASP A 248 -9.69 14.71 14.41
C ASP A 248 -9.92 13.85 13.15
N ALA A 249 -9.45 12.59 13.14
CA ALA A 249 -9.72 11.67 12.04
C ALA A 249 -11.21 11.30 11.99
N VAL A 250 -11.80 11.39 10.81
CA VAL A 250 -13.13 10.80 10.53
C VAL A 250 -12.91 9.32 10.19
N VAL A 251 -13.33 8.43 11.09
CA VAL A 251 -13.06 6.99 10.96
C VAL A 251 -14.37 6.21 10.81
N SER A 252 -14.39 5.28 9.87
CA SER A 252 -15.38 4.21 9.78
C SER A 252 -14.68 2.84 9.83
N LYS A 253 -15.36 1.83 10.37
CA LYS A 253 -14.86 0.44 10.40
C LYS A 253 -15.56 -0.37 9.31
N ALA A 254 -14.78 -1.13 8.54
CA ALA A 254 -15.33 -2.11 7.63
C ALA A 254 -16.02 -3.23 8.41
N ALA A 255 -17.12 -3.79 7.88
CA ALA A 255 -17.68 -5.01 8.45
C ALA A 255 -16.70 -6.19 8.30
N PRO A 256 -16.74 -7.20 9.18
CA PRO A 256 -15.96 -8.41 9.02
C PRO A 256 -16.14 -9.02 7.61
N TRP A 257 -15.09 -9.65 7.10
CA TRP A 257 -15.20 -10.41 5.86
C TRP A 257 -15.90 -11.74 6.15
N GLU A 258 -17.12 -11.86 5.72
CA GLU A 258 -17.85 -13.13 5.64
C GLU A 258 -17.70 -13.64 4.20
N ALA A 259 -17.16 -14.84 4.04
CA ALA A 259 -17.14 -15.49 2.73
C ALA A 259 -18.59 -15.79 2.33
N ALA A 260 -19.00 -15.32 1.17
CA ALA A 260 -20.31 -15.63 0.60
C ALA A 260 -20.35 -17.08 0.15
#